data_9bbedf26698dc7b07c8054bb7b8cb439
#
_entry.id   9bbedf26698dc7b07c8054bb7b8cb439
#
_cell.length_a   1.000
_cell.length_b   1.000
_cell.length_c   1.000
_cell.angle_alpha   90.00
_cell.angle_beta   90.00
_cell.angle_gamma   90.00
#
_symmetry.space_group_name_H-M   'P 1'
#
loop_
_entity.id
_entity.type
_entity.pdbx_description
1 polymer ?
#
loop_
_entity_poly.entity_id
_entity_poly.type
_entity_poly.pdbx_seq_one_letter_code
_entity_poly.pdbx_strand_id
1 'polypeptide(L)'
;MQLYVYYRVAAEHAEEALVAFRKARVEAPIELLRRPRPDEDGHWTWMEIYPEGWSHREPQVAVALERWLASERKVERFEMLG
;
A
#
# COMPACT_ATOMS: atom_id res chain seq x y z
N MET A 1 -2.81 10.68 14.06
CA MET A 1 -3.28 9.33 13.70
C MET A 1 -2.59 8.86 12.44
N GLN A 2 -2.01 7.67 12.47
CA GLN A 2 -1.37 7.07 11.31
C GLN A 2 -2.34 6.12 10.62
N LEU A 3 -2.20 5.99 9.31
CA LEU A 3 -3.02 5.10 8.51
C LEU A 3 -2.15 3.97 7.97
N TYR A 4 -2.61 2.73 8.17
CA TYR A 4 -1.97 1.54 7.64
C TYR A 4 -2.92 0.89 6.64
N VAL A 5 -2.43 0.65 5.43
CA VAL A 5 -3.25 0.04 4.37
C VAL A 5 -2.50 -1.18 3.83
N TYR A 6 -3.12 -2.34 3.90
CA TYR A 6 -2.48 -3.55 3.41
C TYR A 6 -3.38 -4.30 2.44
N TYR A 7 -2.74 -5.02 1.52
CA TYR A 7 -3.41 -5.71 0.43
C TYR A 7 -2.44 -6.69 -0.21
N ARG A 8 -2.94 -7.49 -1.13
CA ARG A 8 -2.12 -8.44 -1.87
C ARG A 8 -1.98 -8.03 -3.32
N VAL A 9 -0.79 -8.31 -3.88
CA VAL A 9 -0.45 -8.04 -5.27
C VAL A 9 0.15 -9.32 -5.85
N ALA A 10 -0.32 -9.74 -7.01
CA ALA A 10 0.24 -10.91 -7.69
C ALA A 10 1.70 -10.65 -8.05
N ALA A 11 2.57 -11.65 -7.83
CA ALA A 11 4.00 -11.50 -8.10
C ALA A 11 4.28 -11.07 -9.54
N GLU A 12 3.50 -11.56 -10.50
CA GLU A 12 3.66 -11.23 -11.91
C GLU A 12 3.37 -9.75 -12.23
N HIS A 13 2.66 -9.04 -11.35
CA HIS A 13 2.31 -7.63 -11.53
C HIS A 13 3.01 -6.70 -10.55
N ALA A 14 3.90 -7.24 -9.71
CA ALA A 14 4.52 -6.46 -8.63
C ALA A 14 5.33 -5.27 -9.14
N GLU A 15 6.05 -5.42 -10.25
CA GLU A 15 6.86 -4.33 -10.77
C GLU A 15 6.00 -3.18 -11.30
N GLU A 16 4.94 -3.48 -12.05
CA GLU A 16 4.03 -2.46 -12.55
C GLU A 16 3.32 -1.75 -11.41
N ALA A 17 2.88 -2.51 -10.41
CA ALA A 17 2.25 -1.93 -9.24
C ALA A 17 3.20 -1.01 -8.47
N LEU A 18 4.47 -1.40 -8.37
CA LEU A 18 5.47 -0.57 -7.68
C LEU A 18 5.70 0.76 -8.42
N VAL A 19 5.76 0.73 -9.74
CA VAL A 19 5.87 1.95 -10.55
C VAL A 19 4.66 2.85 -10.32
N ALA A 20 3.46 2.27 -10.33
CA ALA A 20 2.23 3.03 -10.10
C ALA A 20 2.20 3.65 -8.69
N PHE A 21 2.64 2.91 -7.69
CA PHE A 21 2.72 3.41 -6.32
C PHE A 21 3.69 4.60 -6.23
N ARG A 22 4.87 4.48 -6.80
CA ARG A 22 5.88 5.54 -6.76
C ARG A 22 5.39 6.83 -7.41
N LYS A 23 4.64 6.72 -8.49
CA LYS A 23 4.03 7.88 -9.13
C LYS A 23 2.95 8.51 -8.25
N ALA A 24 2.14 7.67 -7.63
CA ALA A 24 1.02 8.15 -6.82
C ALA A 24 1.48 8.83 -5.52
N ARG A 25 2.63 8.41 -4.99
CA ARG A 25 3.14 8.97 -3.73
C ARG A 25 4.11 10.13 -3.92
N VAL A 26 4.31 10.61 -5.13
CA VAL A 26 5.28 11.68 -5.37
C VAL A 26 5.08 12.85 -4.41
N GLU A 27 6.19 13.32 -3.80
CA GLU A 27 6.20 14.41 -2.81
C GLU A 27 5.43 14.10 -1.51
N ALA A 28 5.12 12.83 -1.26
CA ALA A 28 4.46 12.42 -0.03
C ALA A 28 5.31 11.39 0.70
N PRO A 29 5.44 11.48 2.04
CA PRO A 29 6.28 10.55 2.81
C PRO A 29 5.55 9.25 3.13
N ILE A 30 4.89 8.65 2.15
CA ILE A 30 4.18 7.39 2.31
C ILE A 30 5.16 6.26 2.07
N GLU A 31 5.30 5.37 3.05
CA GLU A 31 6.17 4.22 2.96
C GLU A 31 5.42 3.01 2.42
N LEU A 32 6.15 2.14 1.72
CA LEU A 32 5.60 0.88 1.25
C LEU A 32 6.51 -0.25 1.72
N LEU A 33 5.94 -1.20 2.43
CA LEU A 33 6.63 -2.37 2.93
C LEU A 33 5.98 -3.62 2.34
N ARG A 34 6.68 -4.73 2.38
CA ARG A 34 6.09 -6.01 2.01
C ARG A 34 6.57 -7.09 2.99
N ARG A 35 5.80 -8.15 3.12
CA ARG A 35 6.26 -9.34 3.83
C ARG A 35 7.45 -9.92 3.07
N PRO A 36 8.42 -10.56 3.75
CA PRO A 36 9.63 -11.05 3.10
C PRO A 36 9.41 -12.20 2.11
N ARG A 37 8.24 -12.82 2.12
CA ARG A 37 7.91 -13.95 1.24
C ARG A 37 6.50 -13.79 0.67
N PRO A 38 6.27 -14.23 -0.58
CA PRO A 38 4.91 -14.31 -1.10
C PRO A 38 4.14 -15.43 -0.39
N ASP A 39 2.81 -15.40 -0.50
CA ASP A 39 1.97 -16.45 0.05
C ASP A 39 1.94 -17.67 -0.91
N GLU A 40 1.16 -18.70 -0.52
CA GLU A 40 1.04 -19.91 -1.30
C GLU A 40 0.46 -19.70 -2.69
N ASP A 41 -0.32 -18.65 -2.86
CA ASP A 41 -0.94 -18.31 -4.14
C ASP A 41 -0.03 -17.47 -5.04
N GLY A 42 1.19 -17.18 -4.60
CA GLY A 42 2.12 -16.33 -5.35
C GLY A 42 1.79 -14.86 -5.25
N HIS A 43 1.12 -14.44 -4.17
CA HIS A 43 0.79 -13.05 -3.92
C HIS A 43 1.70 -12.46 -2.85
N TRP A 44 2.17 -11.25 -3.11
CA TRP A 44 2.88 -10.46 -2.11
C TRP A 44 1.88 -9.71 -1.24
N THR A 45 2.12 -9.66 0.07
CA THR A 45 1.38 -8.76 0.95
C THR A 45 2.18 -7.47 1.09
N TRP A 46 1.57 -6.37 0.69
CA TRP A 46 2.14 -5.03 0.78
C TRP A 46 1.42 -4.22 1.85
N MET A 47 2.14 -3.31 2.48
CA MET A 47 1.56 -2.40 3.45
C MET A 47 2.07 -0.98 3.20
N GLU A 48 1.12 -0.05 3.07
CA GLU A 48 1.41 1.38 2.97
C GLU A 48 1.25 2.00 4.35
N ILE A 49 2.15 2.90 4.70
CA ILE A 49 2.08 3.63 5.96
C ILE A 49 1.97 5.11 5.64
N TYR A 50 0.89 5.73 6.11
CA TYR A 50 0.62 7.15 5.94
C TYR A 50 0.88 7.84 7.27
N PRO A 51 1.89 8.74 7.35
CA PRO A 51 2.11 9.51 8.57
C PRO A 51 0.94 10.43 8.85
N GLU A 52 0.88 10.94 10.06
CA GLU A 52 -0.16 11.89 10.44
C GLU A 52 -0.17 13.08 9.48
N GLY A 53 -1.36 13.49 9.07
CA GLY A 53 -1.54 14.58 8.12
C GLY A 53 -1.55 14.16 6.65
N TRP A 54 -1.27 12.88 6.36
CA TRP A 54 -1.17 12.41 4.98
C TRP A 54 -2.23 11.41 4.55
N SER A 55 -3.16 11.06 5.44
CA SER A 55 -4.20 10.06 5.13
C SER A 55 -5.08 10.46 3.94
N HIS A 56 -5.17 11.75 3.65
CA HIS A 56 -5.96 12.26 2.51
C HIS A 56 -5.41 11.80 1.15
N ARG A 57 -4.17 11.32 1.09
CA ARG A 57 -3.56 10.81 -0.14
C ARG A 57 -3.96 9.37 -0.45
N GLU A 58 -4.55 8.64 0.51
CA GLU A 58 -4.90 7.24 0.32
C GLU A 58 -5.83 6.99 -0.87
N PRO A 59 -6.88 7.77 -1.08
CA PRO A 59 -7.76 7.52 -2.24
C PRO A 59 -7.05 7.61 -3.59
N GLN A 60 -6.08 8.50 -3.73
CA GLN A 60 -5.30 8.61 -4.97
C GLN A 60 -4.43 7.39 -5.20
N VAL A 61 -3.82 6.87 -4.13
CA VAL A 61 -3.00 5.66 -4.21
C VAL A 61 -3.87 4.45 -4.52
N ALA A 62 -5.05 4.37 -3.90
CA ALA A 62 -6.01 3.30 -4.16
C ALA A 62 -6.39 3.22 -5.64
N VAL A 63 -6.72 4.36 -6.24
CA VAL A 63 -7.06 4.43 -7.66
C VAL A 63 -5.89 4.00 -8.53
N ALA A 64 -4.68 4.46 -8.21
CA ALA A 64 -3.49 4.15 -8.98
C ALA A 64 -3.16 2.66 -8.99
N LEU A 65 -3.49 1.93 -7.92
CA LEU A 65 -3.16 0.52 -7.78
C LEU A 65 -4.30 -0.43 -8.13
N GLU A 66 -5.50 0.08 -8.32
CA GLU A 66 -6.71 -0.72 -8.44
C GLU A 66 -6.58 -1.92 -9.37
N ARG A 67 -6.00 -1.74 -10.54
CA ARG A 67 -5.90 -2.79 -11.55
C ARG A 67 -4.94 -3.94 -11.21
N TRP A 68 -4.05 -3.75 -10.24
CA TRP A 68 -3.06 -4.76 -9.86
C TRP A 68 -3.36 -5.44 -8.53
N LEU A 69 -4.45 -5.09 -7.87
CA LEU A 69 -4.78 -5.68 -6.58
C LEU A 69 -5.34 -7.08 -6.72
N ALA A 70 -4.83 -7.99 -5.89
CA ALA A 70 -5.33 -9.36 -5.79
C ALA A 70 -6.25 -9.55 -4.57
N SER A 71 -6.50 -8.48 -3.83
CA SER A 71 -7.38 -8.48 -2.66
C SER A 71 -7.90 -7.07 -2.43
N GLU A 72 -8.85 -6.95 -1.50
CA GLU A 72 -9.30 -5.63 -1.03
C GLU A 72 -8.18 -4.91 -0.31
N ARG A 73 -8.21 -3.59 -0.33
CA ARG A 73 -7.37 -2.75 0.50
C ARG A 73 -8.00 -2.69 1.89
N LYS A 74 -7.26 -3.13 2.89
CA LYS A 74 -7.72 -3.07 4.29
C LYS A 74 -7.05 -1.88 4.95
N VAL A 75 -7.88 -1.01 5.53
CA VAL A 75 -7.45 0.26 6.09
C VAL A 75 -7.63 0.25 7.59
N GLU A 76 -6.56 0.52 8.33
CA GLU A 76 -6.62 0.61 9.79
C GLU A 76 -5.96 1.91 10.26
N ARG A 77 -6.57 2.53 11.26
CA ARG A 77 -6.03 3.75 11.86
C ARG A 77 -5.44 3.43 13.22
N PHE A 78 -4.25 3.98 13.47
CA PHE A 78 -3.55 3.79 14.73
C PHE A 78 -3.15 5.13 15.31
N GLU A 79 -3.33 5.27 16.61
CA GLU A 79 -2.88 6.44 17.36
C GLU A 79 -1.53 6.14 17.99
N MET A 80 -0.65 7.12 17.98
CA MET A 80 0.63 6.98 18.66
C MET A 80 0.42 7.23 20.15
N LEU A 81 0.83 6.28 20.98
CA LEU A 81 0.69 6.39 22.43
C LEU A 81 2.01 6.68 23.15
N GLY A 82 3.11 6.59 22.47
CA GLY A 82 4.40 6.83 23.13
C GLY A 82 5.59 6.62 22.27
#